data_43abbb3c38d12a29ce62a249ab242fc7
#
_entry.id   43abbb3c38d12a29ce62a249ab242fc7
#
_cell.length_a   1.000
_cell.length_b   1.000
_cell.length_c   1.000
_cell.angle_alpha   90.00
_cell.angle_beta   90.00
_cell.angle_gamma   90.00
#
_symmetry.space_group_name_H-M   'P 1'
#
loop_
_entity.id
_entity.type
_entity.pdbx_description
1 polymer ?
#
loop_
_entity_poly.entity_id
_entity_poly.type
_entity_poly.pdbx_seq_one_letter_code
_entity_poly.pdbx_strand_id
1 'polypeptide(L)'
;MANTTSGTTKFDKHFAIDEIVEESYERIGLQNVAGYQLKSARRSLNILFQEWGNRGIHYWEIADTNLDLVQGQSDYDFFRVSGDGTSATTTPTNGIYGMSDVLEAQLRTNRTATNQSDSPMTKVDRSTYAGFANKLSQGTPNQYWVERFIDKVTIHIYPTPDSTNASKDVHFFFIKRIQDVGDYTNASDVPFRFIPCMVS
;
A
#
# COMPACT_ATOMS: atom_id res chain seq x y z
N MET A 1 -42.06 -0.71 9.82
CA MET A 1 -41.76 -1.57 10.97
C MET A 1 -40.30 -1.40 11.33
N ALA A 2 -40.00 -1.14 12.60
CA ALA A 2 -38.61 -1.14 13.06
C ALA A 2 -38.05 -2.58 12.92
N ASN A 3 -36.84 -2.70 12.42
CA ASN A 3 -36.18 -4.00 12.37
C ASN A 3 -35.88 -4.46 13.81
N THR A 4 -36.46 -5.55 14.22
CA THR A 4 -36.34 -6.13 15.59
C THR A 4 -35.25 -7.20 15.67
N THR A 5 -34.41 -7.36 14.63
CA THR A 5 -33.30 -8.31 14.65
C THR A 5 -32.23 -7.86 15.64
N SER A 6 -31.57 -8.81 16.31
CA SER A 6 -30.55 -8.56 17.34
C SER A 6 -29.22 -7.99 16.79
N GLY A 7 -29.04 -8.00 15.49
CA GLY A 7 -27.80 -7.58 14.84
C GLY A 7 -27.89 -6.23 14.12
N THR A 8 -26.77 -5.76 13.67
CA THR A 8 -26.64 -4.60 12.78
C THR A 8 -26.08 -5.05 11.44
N THR A 9 -26.32 -4.28 10.37
CA THR A 9 -25.69 -4.51 9.06
C THR A 9 -24.29 -3.90 8.98
N LYS A 10 -23.86 -3.20 10.02
CA LYS A 10 -22.51 -2.67 10.14
C LYS A 10 -21.60 -3.77 10.65
N PHE A 11 -20.67 -4.21 9.83
CA PHE A 11 -19.61 -5.16 10.20
C PHE A 11 -18.38 -4.41 10.74
N ASP A 12 -18.60 -3.39 11.54
CA ASP A 12 -17.58 -2.56 12.16
C ASP A 12 -17.02 -3.13 13.48
N LYS A 13 -17.53 -4.28 13.94
CA LYS A 13 -16.92 -5.05 15.01
C LYS A 13 -15.77 -5.89 14.43
N HIS A 14 -14.61 -5.30 14.38
CA HIS A 14 -13.39 -6.05 14.15
C HIS A 14 -13.07 -6.82 15.44
N PHE A 15 -12.85 -8.12 15.34
CA PHE A 15 -12.28 -8.87 16.43
C PHE A 15 -10.85 -8.36 16.69
N ALA A 16 -10.54 -8.10 17.94
CA ALA A 16 -9.17 -7.84 18.34
C ALA A 16 -8.30 -9.08 18.11
N ILE A 17 -7.02 -8.89 17.96
CA ILE A 17 -6.09 -10.00 17.67
C ILE A 17 -6.09 -11.04 18.79
N ASP A 18 -6.21 -10.62 20.05
CA ASP A 18 -6.31 -11.52 21.20
C ASP A 18 -7.57 -12.41 21.12
N GLU A 19 -8.73 -11.85 20.75
CA GLU A 19 -9.97 -12.61 20.56
C GLU A 19 -9.84 -13.66 19.45
N ILE A 20 -9.16 -13.32 18.34
CA ILE A 20 -8.90 -14.26 17.23
C ILE A 20 -7.99 -15.41 17.69
N VAL A 21 -6.96 -15.07 18.45
CA VAL A 21 -6.01 -16.05 18.97
C VAL A 21 -6.66 -16.95 20.03
N GLU A 22 -7.45 -16.39 20.94
CA GLU A 22 -8.20 -17.16 21.93
C GLU A 22 -9.18 -18.15 21.27
N GLU A 23 -9.98 -17.69 20.31
CA GLU A 23 -10.88 -18.55 19.54
C GLU A 23 -10.12 -19.70 18.85
N SER A 24 -8.94 -19.43 18.28
CA SER A 24 -8.11 -20.46 17.65
C SER A 24 -7.64 -21.53 18.64
N TYR A 25 -7.23 -21.11 19.84
CA TYR A 25 -6.80 -22.03 20.89
C TYR A 25 -7.96 -22.81 21.50
N GLU A 26 -9.13 -22.19 21.67
CA GLU A 26 -10.34 -22.89 22.14
C GLU A 26 -10.76 -24.00 21.18
N ARG A 27 -10.64 -23.79 19.87
CA ARG A 27 -10.95 -24.82 18.85
C ARG A 27 -10.07 -26.05 18.94
N ILE A 28 -8.84 -25.90 19.38
CA ILE A 28 -7.92 -27.03 19.62
C ILE A 28 -7.98 -27.53 21.06
N GLY A 29 -8.88 -27.02 21.91
CA GLY A 29 -9.13 -27.48 23.27
C GLY A 29 -8.19 -26.90 24.33
N LEU A 30 -7.48 -25.83 24.06
CA LEU A 30 -6.62 -25.13 25.01
C LEU A 30 -7.35 -23.91 25.60
N GLN A 31 -7.64 -23.94 26.89
CA GLN A 31 -8.40 -22.87 27.57
C GLN A 31 -7.54 -21.76 28.17
N ASN A 32 -6.25 -22.02 28.42
CA ASN A 32 -5.33 -21.02 28.97
C ASN A 32 -4.17 -20.78 28.03
N VAL A 33 -4.09 -19.59 27.45
CA VAL A 33 -3.05 -19.21 26.52
C VAL A 33 -1.91 -18.50 27.26
N ALA A 34 -0.73 -19.09 27.24
CA ALA A 34 0.46 -18.48 27.84
C ALA A 34 1.10 -17.43 26.91
N GLY A 35 1.83 -16.46 27.48
CA GLY A 35 2.43 -15.37 26.69
C GLY A 35 3.37 -15.79 25.55
N TYR A 36 4.05 -16.95 25.66
CA TYR A 36 4.86 -17.50 24.57
C TYR A 36 4.00 -18.03 23.41
N GLN A 37 2.80 -18.55 23.71
CA GLN A 37 1.83 -19.01 22.72
C GLN A 37 1.27 -17.83 21.93
N LEU A 38 0.94 -16.72 22.59
CA LEU A 38 0.53 -15.47 21.94
C LEU A 38 1.60 -14.98 20.95
N LYS A 39 2.88 -15.01 21.33
CA LYS A 39 4.00 -14.66 20.45
C LYS A 39 4.10 -15.59 19.25
N SER A 40 3.86 -16.88 19.44
CA SER A 40 3.86 -17.87 18.36
C SER A 40 2.69 -17.61 17.38
N ALA A 41 1.49 -17.43 17.91
CA ALA A 41 0.30 -17.12 17.12
C ALA A 41 0.45 -15.84 16.31
N ARG A 42 0.97 -14.76 16.93
CA ARG A 42 1.28 -13.51 16.22
C ARG A 42 2.22 -13.73 15.03
N ARG A 43 3.27 -14.51 15.23
CA ARG A 43 4.20 -14.84 14.13
C ARG A 43 3.52 -15.64 13.03
N SER A 44 2.65 -16.59 13.37
CA SER A 44 1.88 -17.39 12.41
C SER A 44 0.91 -16.52 11.60
N LEU A 45 0.22 -15.57 12.24
CA LEU A 45 -0.64 -14.60 11.56
C LEU A 45 0.16 -13.72 10.60
N ASN A 46 1.33 -13.22 10.99
CA ASN A 46 2.17 -12.43 10.11
C ASN A 46 2.67 -13.25 8.89
N ILE A 47 2.95 -14.53 9.06
CA ILE A 47 3.30 -15.42 7.95
C ILE A 47 2.10 -15.62 7.02
N LEU A 48 0.91 -15.82 7.58
CA LEU A 48 -0.33 -15.97 6.82
C LEU A 48 -0.63 -14.71 5.98
N PHE A 49 -0.46 -13.53 6.55
CA PHE A 49 -0.64 -12.26 5.82
C PHE A 49 0.34 -12.11 4.67
N GLN A 50 1.61 -12.50 4.86
CA GLN A 50 2.59 -12.52 3.77
C GLN A 50 2.20 -13.52 2.68
N GLU A 51 1.68 -14.69 3.06
CA GLU A 51 1.22 -15.70 2.10
C GLU A 51 0.04 -15.17 1.27
N TRP A 52 -0.92 -14.49 1.90
CA TRP A 52 -2.04 -13.87 1.17
C TRP A 52 -1.56 -12.84 0.15
N GLY A 53 -0.65 -11.96 0.53
CA GLY A 53 -0.03 -11.00 -0.39
C GLY A 53 0.66 -11.69 -1.56
N ASN A 54 1.41 -12.79 -1.32
CA ASN A 54 2.08 -13.56 -2.36
C ASN A 54 1.10 -14.28 -3.31
N ARG A 55 -0.08 -14.67 -2.81
CA ARG A 55 -1.15 -15.29 -3.61
C ARG A 55 -2.00 -14.28 -4.37
N GLY A 56 -1.73 -12.98 -4.25
CA GLY A 56 -2.48 -11.92 -4.90
C GLY A 56 -3.85 -11.65 -4.25
N ILE A 57 -4.03 -12.02 -2.98
CA ILE A 57 -5.22 -11.69 -2.20
C ILE A 57 -5.01 -10.31 -1.59
N HIS A 58 -5.31 -9.26 -2.35
CA HIS A 58 -5.07 -7.87 -1.95
C HIS A 58 -6.22 -6.92 -2.35
N TYR A 59 -7.46 -7.40 -2.30
CA TYR A 59 -8.62 -6.60 -2.72
C TYR A 59 -8.82 -5.31 -1.93
N TRP A 60 -8.39 -5.28 -0.66
CA TRP A 60 -8.48 -4.10 0.23
C TRP A 60 -7.16 -3.35 0.34
N GLU A 61 -6.11 -3.84 -0.31
CA GLU A 61 -4.76 -3.26 -0.26
C GLU A 61 -4.51 -2.28 -1.41
N ILE A 62 -5.45 -2.14 -2.33
CA ILE A 62 -5.34 -1.17 -3.41
C ILE A 62 -5.73 0.20 -2.85
N ALA A 63 -4.78 1.09 -2.86
CA ALA A 63 -4.95 2.48 -2.49
C ALA A 63 -4.59 3.38 -3.66
N ASP A 64 -5.05 4.62 -3.62
CA ASP A 64 -4.70 5.65 -4.58
C ASP A 64 -4.07 6.85 -3.88
N THR A 65 -3.23 7.56 -4.62
CA THR A 65 -2.59 8.77 -4.12
C THR A 65 -2.15 9.68 -5.24
N ASN A 66 -1.78 10.91 -4.88
CA ASN A 66 -1.21 11.87 -5.80
C ASN A 66 0.25 12.15 -5.41
N LEU A 67 1.10 12.16 -6.41
CA LEU A 67 2.51 12.50 -6.31
C LEU A 67 2.72 13.88 -6.94
N ASP A 68 3.10 14.84 -6.12
CA ASP A 68 3.43 16.18 -6.60
C ASP A 68 4.74 16.12 -7.42
N LEU A 69 4.68 16.62 -8.64
CA LEU A 69 5.84 16.64 -9.51
C LEU A 69 6.78 17.79 -9.16
N VAL A 70 8.08 17.51 -9.24
CA VAL A 70 9.14 18.51 -9.05
C VAL A 70 9.91 18.66 -10.35
N GLN A 71 10.14 19.92 -10.77
CA GLN A 71 10.92 20.20 -11.98
C GLN A 71 12.31 19.56 -11.91
N GLY A 72 12.68 18.84 -12.96
CA GLY A 72 13.99 18.20 -13.07
C GLY A 72 14.18 16.93 -12.25
N GLN A 73 13.16 16.48 -11.52
CA GLN A 73 13.22 15.24 -10.73
C GLN A 73 12.59 14.09 -11.52
N SER A 74 13.38 13.04 -11.75
CA SER A 74 12.94 11.81 -12.43
C SER A 74 12.49 10.73 -11.46
N ASP A 75 13.07 10.69 -10.26
CA ASP A 75 13.00 9.56 -9.33
C ASP A 75 12.28 9.94 -8.05
N TYR A 76 11.31 9.12 -7.66
CA TYR A 76 10.49 9.32 -6.47
C TYR A 76 10.48 8.05 -5.63
N ASP A 77 10.98 8.17 -4.40
CA ASP A 77 11.15 7.05 -3.47
C ASP A 77 9.98 6.90 -2.52
N PHE A 78 9.48 5.67 -2.36
CA PHE A 78 8.42 5.30 -1.43
C PHE A 78 8.92 4.17 -0.54
N PHE A 79 9.18 4.49 0.72
CA PHE A 79 9.74 3.55 1.68
C PHE A 79 8.69 2.55 2.19
N ARG A 80 9.12 1.34 2.52
CA ARG A 80 8.22 0.28 3.03
C ARG A 80 7.82 0.50 4.48
N VAL A 81 8.68 1.12 5.26
CA VAL A 81 8.49 1.36 6.70
C VAL A 81 8.63 2.85 7.01
N SER A 82 7.77 3.35 7.90
CA SER A 82 7.89 4.70 8.41
C SER A 82 9.21 4.88 9.17
N GLY A 83 9.97 5.90 8.80
CA GLY A 83 11.26 6.21 9.42
C GLY A 83 12.49 5.70 8.67
N ASP A 84 12.34 4.85 7.64
CA ASP A 84 13.48 4.39 6.84
C ASP A 84 14.13 5.50 6.00
N GLY A 85 13.47 6.58 5.76
CA GLY A 85 13.98 7.74 5.02
C GLY A 85 14.43 8.90 5.90
N THR A 86 15.25 8.68 6.92
CA THR A 86 15.62 9.71 7.91
C THR A 86 16.67 10.72 7.42
N SER A 87 17.26 10.51 6.25
CA SER A 87 18.18 11.50 5.66
C SER A 87 17.38 12.59 4.92
N ALA A 88 17.83 13.84 5.00
CA ALA A 88 17.19 15.00 4.36
C ALA A 88 16.99 14.86 2.84
N THR A 89 17.69 13.92 2.20
CA THR A 89 17.60 13.57 0.79
C THR A 89 16.62 12.42 0.50
N THR A 90 16.07 11.76 1.52
CA THR A 90 15.28 10.52 1.41
C THR A 90 13.95 10.61 2.14
N THR A 91 13.39 11.81 2.25
CA THR A 91 12.04 11.98 2.80
C THR A 91 11.06 11.22 1.91
N PRO A 92 10.24 10.32 2.48
CA PRO A 92 9.25 9.61 1.68
C PRO A 92 8.32 10.61 1.02
N THR A 93 8.15 10.45 -0.25
CA THR A 93 7.31 11.33 -1.05
C THR A 93 5.87 11.23 -0.51
N ASN A 94 5.30 12.35 -0.10
CA ASN A 94 3.93 12.47 0.44
C ASN A 94 3.61 11.59 1.68
N GLY A 95 4.60 11.13 2.44
CA GLY A 95 4.39 10.35 3.65
C GLY A 95 3.77 8.96 3.41
N ILE A 96 3.85 8.44 2.20
CA ILE A 96 3.29 7.14 1.83
C ILE A 96 4.28 6.04 2.14
N TYR A 97 3.84 5.07 2.90
CA TYR A 97 4.62 3.90 3.30
C TYR A 97 3.92 2.61 2.89
N GLY A 98 4.68 1.52 2.84
CA GLY A 98 4.14 0.19 2.61
C GLY A 98 3.74 -0.10 1.16
N MET A 99 4.17 0.72 0.20
CA MET A 99 3.95 0.45 -1.22
C MET A 99 4.71 -0.80 -1.66
N SER A 100 4.02 -1.70 -2.36
CA SER A 100 4.62 -2.91 -2.95
C SER A 100 4.78 -2.80 -4.46
N ASP A 101 3.79 -2.28 -5.17
CA ASP A 101 3.81 -2.06 -6.62
C ASP A 101 2.84 -0.95 -7.03
N VAL A 102 3.07 -0.38 -8.20
CA VAL A 102 2.15 0.56 -8.86
C VAL A 102 1.41 -0.17 -9.97
N LEU A 103 0.09 -0.13 -9.92
CA LEU A 103 -0.77 -0.77 -10.91
C LEU A 103 -0.92 0.13 -12.13
N GLU A 104 -1.42 1.34 -11.92
CA GLU A 104 -1.73 2.31 -12.96
C GLU A 104 -1.32 3.69 -12.50
N ALA A 105 -0.92 4.55 -13.45
CA ALA A 105 -0.60 5.94 -13.19
C ALA A 105 -1.16 6.86 -14.28
N GLN A 106 -1.54 8.06 -13.88
CA GLN A 106 -2.12 9.08 -14.73
C GLN A 106 -1.51 10.43 -14.40
N LEU A 107 -1.19 11.22 -15.41
CA LEU A 107 -0.79 12.60 -15.23
C LEU A 107 -2.06 13.46 -15.00
N ARG A 108 -2.19 14.01 -13.81
CA ARG A 108 -3.34 14.82 -13.39
C ARG A 108 -3.03 16.29 -13.50
N THR A 109 -3.94 17.01 -14.17
CA THR A 109 -3.87 18.47 -14.32
C THR A 109 -5.03 19.10 -13.55
N ASN A 110 -4.82 20.24 -12.91
CA ASN A 110 -5.84 20.98 -12.16
C ASN A 110 -6.50 20.14 -11.05
N ARG A 111 -5.70 19.49 -10.23
CA ARG A 111 -6.18 18.73 -9.06
C ARG A 111 -7.16 19.57 -8.24
N THR A 112 -8.29 18.95 -7.85
CA THR A 112 -9.38 19.55 -7.06
C THR A 112 -10.21 20.64 -7.76
N ALA A 113 -9.89 21.00 -9.01
CA ALA A 113 -10.67 21.95 -9.77
C ALA A 113 -11.78 21.25 -10.57
N THR A 114 -12.82 21.99 -10.95
CA THR A 114 -13.93 21.46 -11.76
C THR A 114 -13.51 21.03 -13.17
N ASN A 115 -12.37 21.53 -13.64
CA ASN A 115 -11.75 21.20 -14.93
C ASN A 115 -10.54 20.24 -14.78
N GLN A 116 -10.51 19.42 -13.73
CA GLN A 116 -9.52 18.37 -13.58
C GLN A 116 -9.51 17.45 -14.79
N SER A 117 -8.34 17.10 -15.26
CA SER A 117 -8.13 16.21 -16.40
C SER A 117 -7.01 15.23 -16.10
N ASP A 118 -7.25 13.95 -16.37
CA ASP A 118 -6.31 12.86 -16.16
C ASP A 118 -5.89 12.28 -17.51
N SER A 119 -4.60 12.22 -17.77
CA SER A 119 -4.01 11.62 -18.96
C SER A 119 -3.26 10.33 -18.59
N PRO A 120 -3.57 9.17 -19.20
CA PRO A 120 -2.92 7.91 -18.83
C PRO A 120 -1.42 7.94 -19.12
N MET A 121 -0.63 7.35 -18.23
CA MET A 121 0.79 7.15 -18.41
C MET A 121 1.08 5.67 -18.70
N THR A 122 2.06 5.41 -19.57
CA THR A 122 2.44 4.04 -19.95
C THR A 122 3.48 3.47 -18.99
N LYS A 123 3.18 2.33 -18.36
CA LYS A 123 4.17 1.57 -17.59
C LYS A 123 5.15 0.89 -18.55
N VAL A 124 6.44 1.19 -18.39
CA VAL A 124 7.50 0.58 -19.20
C VAL A 124 8.33 -0.39 -18.36
N ASP A 125 8.97 -1.33 -19.04
CA ASP A 125 9.88 -2.27 -18.40
C ASP A 125 11.29 -1.69 -18.24
N ARG A 126 12.15 -2.40 -17.49
CA ARG A 126 13.52 -1.99 -17.23
C ARG A 126 14.35 -1.82 -18.51
N SER A 127 14.16 -2.70 -19.48
CA SER A 127 14.94 -2.69 -20.72
C SER A 127 14.59 -1.48 -21.57
N THR A 128 13.32 -1.15 -21.69
CA THR A 128 12.83 0.04 -22.37
C THR A 128 13.35 1.32 -21.70
N TYR A 129 13.23 1.39 -20.36
CA TYR A 129 13.74 2.54 -19.62
C TYR A 129 15.27 2.69 -19.75
N ALA A 130 16.01 1.58 -19.71
CA ALA A 130 17.46 1.58 -19.91
C ALA A 130 17.87 2.10 -21.29
N GLY A 131 17.05 1.84 -22.32
CA GLY A 131 17.26 2.26 -23.70
C GLY A 131 17.08 3.77 -23.95
N PHE A 132 16.50 4.53 -23.02
CA PHE A 132 16.39 5.99 -23.18
C PHE A 132 17.77 6.66 -23.15
N ALA A 133 18.10 7.34 -24.23
CA ALA A 133 19.43 7.95 -24.40
C ALA A 133 19.70 9.07 -23.37
N ASN A 134 18.68 9.88 -23.05
CA ASN A 134 18.76 10.93 -22.03
C ASN A 134 17.59 10.84 -21.07
N LYS A 135 17.83 10.28 -19.89
CA LYS A 135 16.82 10.10 -18.85
C LYS A 135 16.40 11.40 -18.16
N LEU A 136 17.20 12.45 -18.29
CA LEU A 136 16.94 13.79 -17.74
C LEU A 136 16.31 14.75 -18.77
N SER A 137 15.89 14.24 -19.93
CA SER A 137 15.17 15.04 -20.91
C SER A 137 13.88 15.57 -20.31
N GLN A 138 13.73 16.88 -20.27
CA GLN A 138 12.57 17.53 -19.69
C GLN A 138 11.41 17.63 -20.69
N GLY A 139 10.19 17.46 -20.19
CA GLY A 139 8.98 17.53 -21.00
C GLY A 139 7.73 17.10 -20.22
N THR A 140 6.67 16.77 -20.95
CA THR A 140 5.45 16.25 -20.34
C THR A 140 5.61 14.76 -20.02
N PRO A 141 5.54 14.35 -18.74
CA PRO A 141 5.60 12.96 -18.34
C PRO A 141 4.49 12.13 -19.00
N ASN A 142 4.86 11.03 -19.63
CA ASN A 142 3.90 10.10 -20.26
C ASN A 142 4.26 8.63 -20.05
N GLN A 143 5.41 8.35 -19.49
CA GLN A 143 5.88 7.00 -19.21
C GLN A 143 6.43 6.93 -17.78
N TYR A 144 6.35 5.75 -17.19
CA TYR A 144 6.95 5.50 -15.89
C TYR A 144 7.45 4.06 -15.78
N TRP A 145 8.51 3.86 -14.99
CA TRP A 145 9.05 2.56 -14.63
C TRP A 145 9.10 2.42 -13.12
N VAL A 146 8.74 1.24 -12.61
CA VAL A 146 8.71 0.94 -11.17
C VAL A 146 9.86 0.01 -10.84
N GLU A 147 10.81 0.49 -10.06
CA GLU A 147 11.91 -0.29 -9.53
C GLU A 147 11.62 -0.71 -8.08
N ARG A 148 11.72 -2.01 -7.80
CA ARG A 148 11.40 -2.58 -6.49
C ARG A 148 12.68 -2.98 -5.77
N PHE A 149 12.96 -2.30 -4.66
CA PHE A 149 14.02 -2.63 -3.73
C PHE A 149 13.47 -3.33 -2.49
N ILE A 150 14.35 -3.82 -1.63
CA ILE A 150 13.97 -4.49 -0.38
C ILE A 150 13.35 -3.52 0.62
N ASP A 151 13.79 -2.28 0.65
CA ASP A 151 13.43 -1.21 1.59
C ASP A 151 12.47 -0.18 1.01
N LYS A 152 12.44 -0.03 -0.31
CA LYS A 152 11.64 1.00 -1.00
C LYS A 152 11.15 0.54 -2.38
N VAL A 153 10.24 1.31 -2.93
CA VAL A 153 9.86 1.28 -4.34
C VAL A 153 10.20 2.64 -4.92
N THR A 154 10.91 2.68 -6.05
CA THR A 154 11.23 3.91 -6.76
C THR A 154 10.41 3.97 -8.04
N ILE A 155 9.72 5.09 -8.24
CA ILE A 155 9.01 5.38 -9.49
C ILE A 155 9.89 6.32 -10.31
N HIS A 156 10.33 5.85 -11.47
CA HIS A 156 11.07 6.65 -12.45
C HIS A 156 10.08 7.20 -13.48
N ILE A 157 10.05 8.51 -13.63
CA ILE A 157 9.15 9.22 -14.55
C ILE A 157 9.93 9.70 -15.77
N TYR A 158 9.35 9.50 -16.95
CA TYR A 158 9.95 9.94 -18.21
C TYR A 158 8.88 10.51 -19.17
N PRO A 159 9.17 11.62 -19.88
CA PRO A 159 10.25 12.59 -19.61
C PRO A 159 10.18 13.20 -18.21
N THR A 160 11.30 13.71 -17.73
CA THR A 160 11.38 14.43 -16.46
C THR A 160 10.52 15.71 -16.52
N PRO A 161 9.76 16.05 -15.48
CA PRO A 161 8.90 17.23 -15.50
C PRO A 161 9.67 18.53 -15.81
N ASP A 162 9.18 19.31 -16.74
CA ASP A 162 9.65 20.68 -16.98
C ASP A 162 8.95 21.69 -16.05
N SER A 163 9.27 22.97 -16.17
CA SER A 163 8.67 24.01 -15.32
C SER A 163 7.15 24.13 -15.46
N THR A 164 6.59 23.81 -16.62
CA THR A 164 5.14 23.84 -16.86
C THR A 164 4.44 22.64 -16.23
N ASN A 165 5.07 21.48 -16.27
CA ASN A 165 4.51 20.24 -15.76
C ASN A 165 4.80 20.02 -14.26
N ALA A 166 5.68 20.80 -13.63
CA ALA A 166 5.92 20.75 -12.19
C ALA A 166 4.71 21.18 -11.34
N SER A 167 3.70 21.81 -11.93
CA SER A 167 2.43 22.14 -11.27
C SER A 167 1.37 21.05 -11.38
N LYS A 168 1.69 19.94 -12.04
CA LYS A 168 0.83 18.77 -12.18
C LYS A 168 1.21 17.69 -11.18
N ASP A 169 0.30 16.74 -11.01
CA ASP A 169 0.48 15.59 -10.15
C ASP A 169 0.46 14.29 -10.97
N VAL A 170 1.12 13.26 -10.49
CA VAL A 170 0.86 11.90 -10.94
C VAL A 170 -0.10 11.24 -9.96
N HIS A 171 -1.30 10.94 -10.42
CA HIS A 171 -2.25 10.12 -9.68
C HIS A 171 -2.00 8.66 -10.02
N PHE A 172 -1.87 7.81 -9.01
CA PHE A 172 -1.61 6.39 -9.23
C PHE A 172 -2.32 5.50 -8.22
N PHE A 173 -2.66 4.30 -8.69
CA PHE A 173 -3.15 3.21 -7.87
C PHE A 173 -1.99 2.27 -7.54
N PHE A 174 -1.88 1.90 -6.28
CA PHE A 174 -0.79 1.06 -5.81
C PHE A 174 -1.28 -0.03 -4.86
N ILE A 175 -0.51 -1.11 -4.80
CA ILE A 175 -0.73 -2.18 -3.84
C ILE A 175 0.00 -1.80 -2.55
N LYS A 176 -0.78 -1.69 -1.48
CA LYS A 176 -0.29 -1.47 -0.12
C LYS A 176 -0.04 -2.83 0.54
N ARG A 177 0.96 -2.91 1.39
CA ARG A 177 1.20 -4.10 2.21
C ARG A 177 0.16 -4.18 3.33
N ILE A 178 -0.36 -5.40 3.61
CA ILE A 178 -1.16 -5.67 4.81
C ILE A 178 -0.34 -5.29 6.04
N GLN A 179 -0.96 -4.61 7.01
CA GLN A 179 -0.30 -4.25 8.25
C GLN A 179 0.06 -5.51 9.05
N ASP A 180 1.25 -5.49 9.65
CA ASP A 180 1.65 -6.54 10.57
C ASP A 180 0.73 -6.57 11.80
N VAL A 181 0.55 -7.74 12.38
CA VAL A 181 -0.09 -7.88 13.68
C VAL A 181 0.73 -7.12 14.73
N GLY A 182 0.21 -5.99 15.15
CA GLY A 182 0.81 -5.10 16.13
C GLY A 182 0.41 -5.46 17.57
N ASP A 183 -0.27 -4.54 18.25
CA ASP A 183 -0.78 -4.76 19.59
C ASP A 183 -1.97 -5.72 19.58
N TYR A 184 -2.04 -6.60 20.58
CA TYR A 184 -3.06 -7.65 20.66
C TYR A 184 -4.48 -7.12 20.83
N THR A 185 -4.63 -5.93 21.41
CA THR A 185 -5.92 -5.27 21.64
C THR A 185 -6.47 -4.54 20.41
N ASN A 186 -5.69 -4.47 19.35
CA ASN A 186 -6.09 -3.81 18.12
C ASN A 186 -6.73 -4.80 17.14
N ALA A 187 -7.65 -4.30 16.31
CA ALA A 187 -8.20 -5.06 15.21
C ALA A 187 -7.15 -5.24 14.11
N SER A 188 -7.25 -6.35 13.36
CA SER A 188 -6.44 -6.57 12.18
C SER A 188 -6.90 -5.69 11.01
N ASP A 189 -5.97 -5.30 10.13
CA ASP A 189 -6.26 -4.61 8.86
C ASP A 189 -6.73 -5.60 7.77
N VAL A 190 -7.67 -6.47 8.14
CA VAL A 190 -8.19 -7.54 7.27
C VAL A 190 -9.71 -7.52 7.29
N PRO A 191 -10.39 -7.62 6.14
CA PRO A 191 -11.84 -7.64 6.09
C PRO A 191 -12.43 -8.77 6.91
N PHE A 192 -13.55 -8.49 7.58
CA PHE A 192 -14.26 -9.42 8.46
C PHE A 192 -14.45 -10.83 7.88
N ARG A 193 -14.71 -10.94 6.58
CA ARG A 193 -14.93 -12.23 5.90
C ARG A 193 -13.72 -13.17 5.93
N PHE A 194 -12.52 -12.67 6.23
CA PHE A 194 -11.29 -13.46 6.32
C PHE A 194 -10.99 -13.96 7.75
N ILE A 195 -11.71 -13.46 8.76
CA ILE A 195 -11.53 -13.89 10.16
C ILE A 195 -11.61 -15.42 10.32
N PRO A 196 -12.57 -16.14 9.70
CA PRO A 196 -12.59 -17.60 9.78
C PRO A 196 -11.30 -18.27 9.30
N CYS A 197 -10.60 -17.67 8.33
CA CYS A 197 -9.30 -18.17 7.84
C CYS A 197 -8.15 -17.84 8.79
N MET A 198 -8.28 -16.80 9.61
CA MET A 198 -7.28 -16.43 10.62
C MET A 198 -7.37 -17.32 11.86
N VAL A 199 -8.57 -17.87 12.13
CA VAL A 199 -8.86 -18.74 13.28
C VAL A 199 -8.56 -20.21 12.98
N SER A 200 -8.49 -20.62 11.72
CA SER A 200 -8.21 -22.00 11.32
C SER A 200 -6.74 -22.36 11.38
#